data_c6b30ca816c907769988e5b2e0c2c687
#
_entry.id   c6b30ca816c907769988e5b2e0c2c687
#
_cell.length_a   1.000
_cell.length_b   1.000
_cell.length_c   1.000
_cell.angle_alpha   90.00
_cell.angle_beta   90.00
_cell.angle_gamma   90.00
#
_symmetry.space_group_name_H-M   'P 1'
#
loop_
_entity.id
_entity.type
_entity.pdbx_description
1 polymer ?
#
loop_
_entity_poly.entity_id
_entity_poly.type
_entity_poly.pdbx_seq_one_letter_code
_entity_poly.pdbx_strand_id
1 'polypeptide(L)'
;LSKAPVIYSHSSAKAIANHPRNVPDDVLKRIAVNRGVVMINFFSGFVVPESAEIMREMFHVRRGLMAKYPNSKKDVDREYKAWQLKNPFPAGEAKIIADHIDHVVKVAGIDCVGLGSDYDGITTIPKGMEDVSTYPLLTELMLQRGYSEEDIHKVLYKNVLRALKECERAAKKMSSQP
;
A
#
# COMPACT_ATOMS: atom_id res chain seq x y z
N LEU A 1 15.21 -8.75 15.60
CA LEU A 1 15.06 -8.03 14.32
C LEU A 1 15.38 -8.98 13.18
N SER A 2 14.68 -8.87 12.03
CA SER A 2 14.83 -9.78 10.89
C SER A 2 16.27 -9.76 10.36
N LYS A 3 16.83 -10.94 10.13
CA LYS A 3 18.14 -11.11 9.43
C LYS A 3 17.99 -11.11 7.91
N ALA A 4 16.74 -11.11 7.40
CA ALA A 4 16.40 -11.07 6.00
C ALA A 4 15.62 -9.79 5.66
N PRO A 5 15.59 -9.35 4.39
CA PRO A 5 14.75 -8.26 3.96
C PRO A 5 13.27 -8.46 4.32
N VAL A 6 12.62 -7.38 4.77
CA VAL A 6 11.19 -7.39 5.08
C VAL A 6 10.41 -6.92 3.85
N ILE A 7 9.32 -7.61 3.51
CA ILE A 7 8.44 -7.24 2.41
C ILE A 7 7.10 -6.79 2.96
N TYR A 8 6.73 -5.54 2.71
CA TYR A 8 5.38 -5.02 2.90
C TYR A 8 4.64 -5.23 1.58
N SER A 9 3.96 -6.36 1.46
CA SER A 9 3.41 -6.84 0.18
C SER A 9 2.32 -5.94 -0.43
N HIS A 10 1.64 -5.12 0.38
CA HIS A 10 0.56 -4.21 -0.05
C HIS A 10 0.36 -3.10 0.99
N SER A 11 1.26 -2.14 1.01
CA SER A 11 1.24 -0.96 1.89
C SER A 11 1.63 0.28 1.10
N SER A 12 1.39 1.47 1.68
CA SER A 12 1.70 2.73 1.00
C SER A 12 2.39 3.72 1.96
N ALA A 13 2.68 4.94 1.54
CA ALA A 13 3.34 5.93 2.38
C ALA A 13 2.34 6.63 3.31
N LYS A 14 2.55 6.56 4.62
CA LYS A 14 1.68 7.18 5.62
C LYS A 14 1.69 8.71 5.57
N ALA A 15 2.80 9.29 5.12
CA ALA A 15 2.93 10.74 4.96
C ALA A 15 1.98 11.33 3.91
N ILE A 16 1.59 10.53 2.90
CA ILE A 16 0.62 10.96 1.88
C ILE A 16 -0.81 10.67 2.35
N ALA A 17 -1.10 9.44 2.76
CA ALA A 17 -2.41 9.05 3.24
C ALA A 17 -2.30 8.45 4.65
N ASN A 18 -2.80 9.18 5.66
CA ASN A 18 -2.64 8.83 7.06
C ASN A 18 -3.56 7.67 7.46
N HIS A 19 -3.20 6.47 7.04
CA HIS A 19 -3.88 5.23 7.40
C HIS A 19 -2.95 4.31 8.21
N PRO A 20 -3.47 3.53 9.20
CA PRO A 20 -2.65 2.63 10.02
C PRO A 20 -1.92 1.53 9.25
N ARG A 21 -2.44 1.13 8.08
CA ARG A 21 -1.82 0.15 7.18
C ARG A 21 -0.63 0.71 6.40
N ASN A 22 -0.49 2.04 6.33
CA ASN A 22 0.59 2.70 5.61
C ASN A 22 1.85 2.84 6.46
N VAL A 23 2.99 2.85 5.79
CA VAL A 23 4.32 2.83 6.40
C VAL A 23 4.76 4.27 6.73
N PRO A 24 5.08 4.58 8.00
CA PRO A 24 5.61 5.88 8.38
C PRO A 24 7.09 6.04 7.99
N ASP A 25 7.56 7.28 7.86
CA ASP A 25 8.88 7.60 7.32
C ASP A 25 10.06 7.06 8.17
N ASP A 26 9.90 7.00 9.49
CA ASP A 26 10.91 6.39 10.35
C ASP A 26 11.06 4.88 10.10
N VAL A 27 9.97 4.20 9.74
CA VAL A 27 9.98 2.79 9.34
C VAL A 27 10.54 2.65 7.91
N LEU A 28 10.20 3.55 6.97
CA LEU A 28 10.79 3.58 5.62
C LEU A 28 12.32 3.65 5.68
N LYS A 29 12.88 4.52 6.54
CA LYS A 29 14.33 4.61 6.77
C LYS A 29 14.94 3.30 7.27
N ARG A 30 14.22 2.57 8.14
CA ARG A 30 14.67 1.24 8.63
C ARG A 30 14.58 0.16 7.55
N ILE A 31 13.59 0.26 6.66
CA ILE A 31 13.47 -0.63 5.49
C ILE A 31 14.66 -0.46 4.56
N ALA A 32 15.13 0.78 4.34
CA ALA A 32 16.34 1.04 3.57
C ALA A 32 17.56 0.29 4.14
N VAL A 33 17.76 0.35 5.46
CA VAL A 33 18.86 -0.36 6.14
C VAL A 33 18.69 -1.88 6.08
N ASN A 34 17.46 -2.38 6.22
CA ASN A 34 17.13 -3.81 6.14
C ASN A 34 17.15 -4.35 4.69
N ARG A 35 17.21 -3.47 3.68
CA ARG A 35 17.09 -3.79 2.26
C ARG A 35 15.72 -4.40 1.90
N GLY A 36 14.69 -4.05 2.67
CA GLY A 36 13.33 -4.47 2.43
C GLY A 36 12.66 -3.77 1.25
N VAL A 37 11.38 -4.10 1.02
CA VAL A 37 10.58 -3.51 -0.07
C VAL A 37 9.19 -3.15 0.46
N VAL A 38 8.73 -1.95 0.14
CA VAL A 38 7.33 -1.52 0.30
C VAL A 38 6.66 -1.57 -1.06
N MET A 39 5.68 -2.44 -1.21
CA MET A 39 4.92 -2.60 -2.44
C MET A 39 3.63 -1.80 -2.33
N ILE A 40 3.51 -0.76 -3.19
CA ILE A 40 2.43 0.22 -3.14
C ILE A 40 1.09 -0.45 -3.44
N ASN A 41 0.14 -0.33 -2.50
CA ASN A 41 -1.23 -0.79 -2.64
C ASN A 41 -2.02 0.16 -3.54
N PHE A 42 -3.09 -0.35 -4.21
CA PHE A 42 -3.94 0.46 -5.10
C PHE A 42 -5.33 0.76 -4.51
N PHE A 43 -5.60 0.32 -3.29
CA PHE A 43 -6.88 0.63 -2.65
C PHE A 43 -6.98 2.13 -2.34
N SER A 44 -8.00 2.80 -2.89
CA SER A 44 -8.21 4.23 -2.67
C SER A 44 -8.26 4.62 -1.19
N GLY A 45 -8.81 3.75 -0.33
CA GLY A 45 -8.82 3.93 1.13
C GLY A 45 -7.45 3.94 1.81
N PHE A 46 -6.38 3.54 1.10
CA PHE A 46 -5.00 3.58 1.62
C PHE A 46 -4.12 4.60 0.87
N VAL A 47 -4.48 4.98 -0.35
CA VAL A 47 -3.61 5.85 -1.16
C VAL A 47 -4.17 7.25 -1.33
N VAL A 48 -5.50 7.45 -1.29
CA VAL A 48 -6.12 8.77 -1.39
C VAL A 48 -6.32 9.36 0.00
N PRO A 49 -5.77 10.57 0.31
CA PRO A 49 -5.84 11.16 1.66
C PRO A 49 -7.25 11.23 2.23
N GLU A 50 -8.21 11.76 1.46
CA GLU A 50 -9.61 11.91 1.88
C GLU A 50 -10.27 10.55 2.13
N SER A 51 -9.96 9.55 1.31
CA SER A 51 -10.48 8.18 1.46
C SER A 51 -9.90 7.48 2.67
N ALA A 52 -8.63 7.76 3.01
CA ALA A 52 -7.99 7.24 4.22
C ALA A 52 -8.64 7.81 5.50
N GLU A 53 -9.06 9.08 5.48
CA GLU A 53 -9.82 9.69 6.58
C GLU A 53 -11.19 9.01 6.75
N ILE A 54 -11.95 8.88 5.66
CA ILE A 54 -13.25 8.20 5.67
C ILE A 54 -13.10 6.75 6.19
N MET A 55 -12.06 6.05 5.75
CA MET A 55 -11.76 4.68 6.19
C MET A 55 -11.51 4.60 7.70
N ARG A 56 -10.82 5.58 8.30
CA ARG A 56 -10.64 5.66 9.75
C ARG A 56 -11.96 5.90 10.47
N GLU A 57 -12.80 6.82 9.94
CA GLU A 57 -14.11 7.09 10.51
C GLU A 57 -15.03 5.86 10.47
N MET A 58 -14.98 5.06 9.40
CA MET A 58 -15.75 3.83 9.27
C MET A 58 -15.59 2.90 10.49
N PHE A 59 -14.36 2.74 10.99
CA PHE A 59 -14.11 1.91 12.18
C PHE A 59 -14.76 2.48 13.44
N HIS A 60 -14.70 3.81 13.62
CA HIS A 60 -15.31 4.47 14.77
C HIS A 60 -16.84 4.40 14.70
N VAL A 61 -17.42 4.68 13.54
CA VAL A 61 -18.87 4.61 13.32
C VAL A 61 -19.38 3.19 13.57
N ARG A 62 -18.74 2.18 12.99
CA ARG A 62 -19.16 0.79 13.17
C ARG A 62 -19.09 0.35 14.64
N ARG A 63 -18.01 0.74 15.35
CA ARG A 63 -17.87 0.46 16.79
C ARG A 63 -18.97 1.14 17.60
N GLY A 64 -19.29 2.42 17.32
CA GLY A 64 -20.37 3.15 17.94
C GLY A 64 -21.74 2.51 17.69
N LEU A 65 -22.00 2.06 16.47
CA LEU A 65 -23.23 1.34 16.12
C LEU A 65 -23.32 -0.02 16.84
N MET A 66 -22.24 -0.76 16.95
CA MET A 66 -22.23 -2.02 17.73
C MET A 66 -22.51 -1.80 19.22
N ALA A 67 -22.03 -0.70 19.79
CA ALA A 67 -22.35 -0.32 21.16
C ALA A 67 -23.82 0.13 21.33
N LYS A 68 -24.36 0.84 20.31
CA LYS A 68 -25.77 1.30 20.30
C LYS A 68 -26.76 0.16 20.11
N TYR A 69 -26.41 -0.86 19.33
CA TYR A 69 -27.26 -2.00 18.99
C TYR A 69 -26.59 -3.34 19.34
N PRO A 70 -26.30 -3.62 20.62
CA PRO A 70 -25.48 -4.77 21.03
C PRO A 70 -26.09 -6.12 20.64
N ASN A 71 -27.40 -6.19 20.51
CA ASN A 71 -28.15 -7.43 20.22
C ASN A 71 -28.77 -7.47 18.83
N SER A 72 -28.48 -6.48 17.97
CA SER A 72 -29.09 -6.37 16.64
C SER A 72 -28.06 -6.07 15.54
N LYS A 73 -27.41 -7.13 15.04
CA LYS A 73 -26.54 -7.04 13.87
C LYS A 73 -27.25 -6.39 12.67
N LYS A 74 -28.55 -6.67 12.49
CA LYS A 74 -29.37 -6.10 11.41
C LYS A 74 -29.44 -4.57 11.46
N ASP A 75 -29.60 -4.00 12.67
CA ASP A 75 -29.64 -2.54 12.82
C ASP A 75 -28.27 -1.91 12.63
N VAL A 76 -27.20 -2.56 13.15
CA VAL A 76 -25.81 -2.13 12.87
C VAL A 76 -25.55 -2.08 11.38
N ASP A 77 -25.83 -3.15 10.65
CA ASP A 77 -25.53 -3.25 9.21
C ASP A 77 -26.38 -2.24 8.41
N ARG A 78 -27.65 -2.01 8.77
CA ARG A 78 -28.52 -1.00 8.13
C ARG A 78 -27.96 0.41 8.31
N GLU A 79 -27.69 0.82 9.53
CA GLU A 79 -27.20 2.18 9.84
C GLU A 79 -25.80 2.40 9.26
N TYR A 80 -24.94 1.38 9.32
CA TYR A 80 -23.61 1.44 8.72
C TYR A 80 -23.66 1.61 7.21
N LYS A 81 -24.51 0.85 6.52
CA LYS A 81 -24.74 1.00 5.06
C LYS A 81 -25.27 2.39 4.72
N ALA A 82 -26.21 2.92 5.51
CA ALA A 82 -26.73 4.27 5.32
C ALA A 82 -25.63 5.35 5.48
N TRP A 83 -24.72 5.15 6.45
CA TRP A 83 -23.56 6.03 6.61
C TRP A 83 -22.60 5.93 5.43
N GLN A 84 -22.26 4.73 4.96
CA GLN A 84 -21.38 4.51 3.79
C GLN A 84 -21.91 5.20 2.52
N LEU A 85 -23.23 5.15 2.29
CA LEU A 85 -23.85 5.83 1.14
C LEU A 85 -23.71 7.35 1.19
N LYS A 86 -23.65 7.93 2.39
CA LYS A 86 -23.46 9.38 2.59
C LYS A 86 -21.98 9.79 2.57
N ASN A 87 -21.07 8.85 2.71
CA ASN A 87 -19.62 9.07 2.78
C ASN A 87 -18.89 8.15 1.76
N PRO A 88 -19.11 8.36 0.45
CA PRO A 88 -18.44 7.56 -0.57
C PRO A 88 -16.93 7.85 -0.57
N PHE A 89 -16.12 6.84 -0.85
CA PHE A 89 -14.69 7.02 -1.04
C PHE A 89 -14.41 7.75 -2.35
N PRO A 90 -13.69 8.90 -2.37
CA PRO A 90 -13.06 9.39 -3.58
C PRO A 90 -12.13 8.34 -4.17
N ALA A 91 -12.33 7.99 -5.44
CA ALA A 91 -11.48 6.98 -6.07
C ALA A 91 -10.04 7.47 -6.25
N GLY A 92 -9.86 8.78 -6.49
CA GLY A 92 -8.57 9.33 -6.91
C GLY A 92 -8.26 9.00 -8.36
N GLU A 93 -7.03 9.28 -8.77
CA GLU A 93 -6.49 9.03 -10.11
C GLU A 93 -5.17 8.26 -10.03
N ALA A 94 -4.76 7.59 -11.11
CA ALA A 94 -3.53 6.79 -11.18
C ALA A 94 -2.27 7.51 -10.68
N LYS A 95 -2.20 8.84 -10.87
CA LYS A 95 -1.07 9.66 -10.43
C LYS A 95 -0.77 9.54 -8.93
N ILE A 96 -1.79 9.25 -8.09
CA ILE A 96 -1.58 9.11 -6.63
C ILE A 96 -0.68 7.91 -6.30
N ILE A 97 -0.76 6.83 -7.11
CA ILE A 97 0.13 5.68 -6.95
C ILE A 97 1.59 6.10 -7.20
N ALA A 98 1.81 6.88 -8.26
CA ALA A 98 3.14 7.41 -8.57
C ALA A 98 3.64 8.39 -7.49
N ASP A 99 2.75 9.17 -6.85
CA ASP A 99 3.12 10.05 -5.72
C ASP A 99 3.62 9.22 -4.51
N HIS A 100 2.99 8.08 -4.23
CA HIS A 100 3.45 7.16 -3.20
C HIS A 100 4.80 6.51 -3.55
N ILE A 101 5.03 6.16 -4.84
CA ILE A 101 6.32 5.67 -5.31
C ILE A 101 7.39 6.73 -5.07
N ASP A 102 7.17 7.96 -5.50
CA ASP A 102 8.11 9.08 -5.32
C ASP A 102 8.46 9.31 -3.85
N HIS A 103 7.46 9.25 -2.96
CA HIS A 103 7.70 9.44 -1.53
C HIS A 103 8.58 8.33 -0.96
N VAL A 104 8.30 7.06 -1.27
CA VAL A 104 9.13 5.93 -0.81
C VAL A 104 10.54 6.04 -1.37
N VAL A 105 10.69 6.38 -2.65
CA VAL A 105 12.01 6.62 -3.29
C VAL A 105 12.77 7.73 -2.58
N LYS A 106 12.10 8.85 -2.29
CA LYS A 106 12.72 9.99 -1.58
C LYS A 106 13.21 9.62 -0.18
N VAL A 107 12.48 8.78 0.56
CA VAL A 107 12.79 8.48 1.97
C VAL A 107 13.68 7.25 2.13
N ALA A 108 13.45 6.21 1.33
CA ALA A 108 14.11 4.90 1.46
C ALA A 108 15.00 4.52 0.28
N GLY A 109 14.90 5.23 -0.84
CA GLY A 109 15.64 4.93 -2.07
C GLY A 109 14.88 4.02 -3.03
N ILE A 110 15.31 4.07 -4.30
CA ILE A 110 14.66 3.35 -5.42
C ILE A 110 14.65 1.82 -5.24
N ASP A 111 15.60 1.27 -4.49
CA ASP A 111 15.70 -0.17 -4.25
C ASP A 111 14.67 -0.70 -3.23
N CYS A 112 13.90 0.20 -2.58
CA CYS A 112 12.98 -0.14 -1.50
C CYS A 112 11.49 -0.05 -1.88
N VAL A 113 11.15 0.19 -3.13
CA VAL A 113 9.77 0.34 -3.59
C VAL A 113 9.39 -0.72 -4.61
N GLY A 114 8.12 -1.12 -4.62
CA GLY A 114 7.52 -2.04 -5.58
C GLY A 114 6.02 -1.80 -5.74
N LEU A 115 5.33 -2.65 -6.49
CA LEU A 115 3.89 -2.60 -6.70
C LEU A 115 3.21 -3.81 -6.08
N GLY A 116 2.18 -3.57 -5.28
CA GLY A 116 1.38 -4.60 -4.60
C GLY A 116 -0.10 -4.25 -4.66
N SER A 117 -0.66 -4.27 -5.88
CA SER A 117 -1.97 -3.75 -6.23
C SER A 117 -3.13 -4.20 -5.34
N ASP A 118 -3.13 -5.48 -4.93
CA ASP A 118 -4.17 -6.07 -4.07
C ASP A 118 -5.56 -6.15 -4.75
N TYR A 119 -5.61 -6.29 -6.09
CA TYR A 119 -6.86 -6.24 -6.87
C TYR A 119 -7.95 -7.18 -6.36
N ASP A 120 -7.59 -8.38 -5.88
CA ASP A 120 -8.56 -9.37 -5.39
C ASP A 120 -9.12 -9.03 -4.00
N GLY A 121 -8.46 -8.12 -3.25
CA GLY A 121 -8.81 -7.76 -1.88
C GLY A 121 -9.46 -6.38 -1.73
N ILE A 122 -9.63 -5.60 -2.81
CA ILE A 122 -10.03 -4.20 -2.75
C ILE A 122 -11.29 -3.91 -3.59
N THR A 123 -11.99 -2.82 -3.24
CA THR A 123 -13.28 -2.49 -3.85
C THR A 123 -13.30 -1.16 -4.58
N THR A 124 -12.40 -0.24 -4.23
CA THR A 124 -12.31 1.09 -4.83
C THR A 124 -10.88 1.36 -5.24
N ILE A 125 -10.67 1.66 -6.50
CA ILE A 125 -9.37 1.76 -7.15
C ILE A 125 -9.27 3.13 -7.82
N PRO A 126 -8.10 3.82 -7.81
CA PRO A 126 -7.90 5.05 -8.55
C PRO A 126 -8.25 4.89 -10.04
N LYS A 127 -8.90 5.90 -10.60
CA LYS A 127 -9.25 5.93 -12.03
C LYS A 127 -8.00 5.76 -12.89
N GLY A 128 -8.09 4.92 -13.90
CA GLY A 128 -6.98 4.54 -14.77
C GLY A 128 -6.18 3.34 -14.26
N MET A 129 -6.56 2.75 -13.11
CA MET A 129 -5.89 1.58 -12.52
C MET A 129 -6.87 0.43 -12.28
N GLU A 130 -7.89 0.29 -13.13
CA GLU A 130 -9.04 -0.60 -12.91
C GLU A 130 -8.66 -2.09 -12.86
N ASP A 131 -7.64 -2.48 -13.59
CA ASP A 131 -7.14 -3.87 -13.60
C ASP A 131 -5.66 -3.94 -14.04
N VAL A 132 -5.12 -5.16 -14.14
CA VAL A 132 -3.70 -5.40 -14.48
C VAL A 132 -3.30 -4.88 -15.87
N SER A 133 -4.23 -4.72 -16.80
CA SER A 133 -3.94 -4.19 -18.14
C SER A 133 -3.54 -2.70 -18.12
N THR A 134 -3.83 -2.00 -17.02
CA THR A 134 -3.52 -0.58 -16.83
C THR A 134 -2.12 -0.30 -16.26
N TYR A 135 -1.35 -1.32 -15.91
CA TYR A 135 0.04 -1.14 -15.44
C TYR A 135 0.94 -0.31 -16.38
N PRO A 136 0.79 -0.35 -17.72
CA PRO A 136 1.55 0.53 -18.61
C PRO A 136 1.38 2.02 -18.32
N LEU A 137 0.23 2.45 -17.77
CA LEU A 137 0.01 3.83 -17.35
C LEU A 137 0.96 4.25 -16.22
N LEU A 138 1.26 3.35 -15.27
CA LEU A 138 2.26 3.65 -14.22
C LEU A 138 3.67 3.76 -14.80
N THR A 139 4.01 2.94 -15.79
CA THR A 139 5.27 3.05 -16.53
C THR A 139 5.37 4.42 -17.19
N GLU A 140 4.33 4.86 -17.88
CA GLU A 140 4.28 6.18 -18.50
C GLU A 140 4.42 7.31 -17.47
N LEU A 141 3.68 7.25 -16.36
CA LEU A 141 3.78 8.25 -15.29
C LEU A 141 5.19 8.32 -14.68
N MET A 142 5.85 7.17 -14.48
CA MET A 142 7.23 7.15 -14.00
C MET A 142 8.21 7.75 -15.02
N LEU A 143 8.07 7.46 -16.32
CA LEU A 143 8.87 8.07 -17.38
C LEU A 143 8.69 9.58 -17.40
N GLN A 144 7.46 10.09 -17.33
CA GLN A 144 7.15 11.53 -17.27
C GLN A 144 7.78 12.21 -16.04
N ARG A 145 8.00 11.48 -14.94
CA ARG A 145 8.67 11.94 -13.71
C ARG A 145 10.20 11.81 -13.75
N GLY A 146 10.77 11.33 -14.87
CA GLY A 146 12.21 11.22 -15.09
C GLY A 146 12.85 9.97 -14.54
N TYR A 147 12.08 8.93 -14.20
CA TYR A 147 12.65 7.63 -13.86
C TYR A 147 13.35 7.01 -15.06
N SER A 148 14.53 6.45 -14.85
CA SER A 148 15.21 5.66 -15.86
C SER A 148 14.51 4.32 -16.11
N GLU A 149 14.75 3.69 -17.24
CA GLU A 149 14.27 2.33 -17.53
C GLU A 149 14.69 1.34 -16.42
N GLU A 150 15.92 1.46 -15.93
CA GLU A 150 16.42 0.63 -14.83
C GLU A 150 15.64 0.84 -13.54
N ASP A 151 15.31 2.09 -13.19
CA ASP A 151 14.49 2.40 -12.01
C ASP A 151 13.08 1.83 -12.13
N ILE A 152 12.49 1.94 -13.31
CA ILE A 152 11.16 1.36 -13.59
C ILE A 152 11.20 -0.17 -13.42
N HIS A 153 12.20 -0.84 -13.97
CA HIS A 153 12.39 -2.28 -13.77
C HIS A 153 12.55 -2.66 -12.30
N LYS A 154 13.24 -1.82 -11.50
CA LYS A 154 13.36 -2.01 -10.05
C LYS A 154 12.00 -1.98 -9.38
N VAL A 155 11.18 -0.96 -9.67
CA VAL A 155 9.83 -0.80 -9.10
C VAL A 155 8.91 -1.95 -9.53
N LEU A 156 8.93 -2.32 -10.81
CA LEU A 156 8.03 -3.32 -11.35
C LEU A 156 8.30 -4.74 -10.81
N TYR A 157 9.58 -5.14 -10.68
CA TYR A 157 9.89 -6.53 -10.31
C TYR A 157 11.27 -6.77 -9.67
N LYS A 158 12.33 -6.02 -10.02
CA LYS A 158 13.69 -6.36 -9.59
C LYS A 158 13.85 -6.29 -8.07
N ASN A 159 13.22 -5.30 -7.42
CA ASN A 159 13.34 -5.11 -5.97
C ASN A 159 12.72 -6.25 -5.18
N VAL A 160 11.51 -6.69 -5.54
CA VAL A 160 10.86 -7.81 -4.85
C VAL A 160 11.60 -9.12 -5.10
N LEU A 161 12.08 -9.37 -6.34
CA LEU A 161 12.88 -10.56 -6.65
C LEU A 161 14.21 -10.56 -5.89
N ARG A 162 14.87 -9.41 -5.75
CA ARG A 162 16.09 -9.26 -4.92
C ARG A 162 15.78 -9.62 -3.47
N ALA A 163 14.73 -9.05 -2.89
CA ALA A 163 14.36 -9.31 -1.50
C ALA A 163 14.06 -10.81 -1.26
N LEU A 164 13.31 -11.46 -2.15
CA LEU A 164 13.03 -12.90 -2.08
C LEU A 164 14.30 -13.75 -2.14
N LYS A 165 15.21 -13.46 -3.09
CA LYS A 165 16.49 -14.16 -3.20
C LYS A 165 17.37 -13.98 -1.94
N GLU A 166 17.34 -12.81 -1.34
CA GLU A 166 18.06 -12.54 -0.08
C GLU A 166 17.43 -13.29 1.11
N CYS A 167 16.10 -13.41 1.15
CA CYS A 167 15.42 -14.25 2.14
C CYS A 167 15.80 -15.72 2.00
N GLU A 168 15.87 -16.28 0.79
CA GLU A 168 16.32 -17.64 0.52
C GLU A 168 17.76 -17.88 0.99
N ARG A 169 18.65 -16.90 0.70
CA ARG A 169 20.05 -16.96 1.16
C ARG A 169 20.16 -16.94 2.69
N ALA A 170 19.37 -16.07 3.34
CA ALA A 170 19.32 -15.99 4.80
C ALA A 170 18.82 -17.30 5.41
N ALA A 171 17.77 -17.90 4.86
CA ALA A 171 17.22 -19.19 5.29
C ALA A 171 18.26 -20.32 5.18
N LYS A 172 18.92 -20.44 4.03
CA LYS A 172 19.99 -21.44 3.82
C LYS A 172 21.13 -21.28 4.83
N LYS A 173 21.57 -20.04 5.08
CA LYS A 173 22.64 -19.76 6.07
C LYS A 173 22.21 -20.12 7.51
N MET A 174 20.95 -19.91 7.86
CA MET A 174 20.44 -20.26 9.19
C MET A 174 20.27 -21.78 9.37
N SER A 175 19.88 -22.51 8.32
CA SER A 175 19.74 -23.96 8.34
C SER A 175 21.07 -24.71 8.35
N SER A 176 22.16 -24.06 7.93
CA SER A 176 23.51 -24.65 7.92
C SER A 176 24.32 -24.33 9.19
N GLN A 177 23.75 -23.61 10.15
CA GLN A 177 24.36 -23.40 11.48
C GLN A 177 23.93 -24.55 12.40
N PRO A 178 24.88 -25.28 13.02
CA PRO A 178 24.59 -26.36 13.93
C PRO A 178 23.83 -25.92 15.17
#